data_3efe4fbca3227dedeebb987e7fa09fe8
#
_entry.id   3efe4fbca3227dedeebb987e7fa09fe8
#
_cell.length_a   1.000
_cell.length_b   1.000
_cell.length_c   1.000
_cell.angle_alpha   90.00
_cell.angle_beta   90.00
_cell.angle_gamma   90.00
#
_symmetry.space_group_name_H-M   'P 1'
#
loop_
_entity.id
_entity.type
_entity.pdbx_description
1 polymer ?
#
loop_
_entity_poly.entity_id
_entity_poly.type
_entity_poly.pdbx_seq_one_letter_code
_entity_poly.pdbx_strand_id
1 'polypeptide(L)'
;MSIIFPTYSEKKALSKSKQKKFCIWQIVINCERKRMRKLALSDEILLSVDKAARYIGGEINSVMKNLDGIDVRVAFCFPDVYEIGMSNLGMMLLYNMFNKRPDVWCERVYSPWLDLDKLMREQNIPLFALESQDPVRDFDFLCITLGYEMCYTNVLQTLDLSQIPLKAADRDESCPIVIGGGACAYNPEPLAAFFDLFYIGEGETVYDALFDAYKANKEAGGSREEFLLKAAQIPGIYVPAFYDVTYKEDGTIASFAPNRPGVPEKVQKQLIVDMDKGYCPIEKPVVPFIKATQDRVTLEIQRGCIRGCRFCQAGMIYRPLRERDVEELKESARAMLKNSGHEEISLSSLSSSDYTHLEELVNFLIDEFKSAGVNISLPSLRIDAFALD
;
A
#
# COMPACT_ATOMS: atom_id res chain seq x y z
N MET A 1 5.06 1.56 -27.49
CA MET A 1 5.99 1.23 -28.59
C MET A 1 6.74 -0.01 -28.14
N SER A 2 6.39 -1.18 -28.69
CA SER A 2 6.98 -2.45 -28.27
C SER A 2 8.45 -2.51 -28.74
N ILE A 3 9.38 -2.51 -27.82
CA ILE A 3 10.80 -2.67 -28.14
C ILE A 3 11.08 -4.18 -28.21
N ILE A 4 11.17 -4.72 -29.42
CA ILE A 4 11.60 -6.10 -29.65
C ILE A 4 13.13 -6.11 -29.58
N PHE A 5 13.69 -6.80 -28.60
CA PHE A 5 15.14 -6.98 -28.49
C PHE A 5 15.61 -8.03 -29.51
N PRO A 6 16.63 -7.76 -30.31
CA PRO A 6 17.14 -8.73 -31.25
C PRO A 6 17.78 -9.92 -30.52
N THR A 7 17.55 -11.12 -31.05
CA THR A 7 18.15 -12.38 -30.57
C THR A 7 19.68 -12.38 -30.74
N TYR A 8 20.36 -13.31 -30.08
CA TYR A 8 21.83 -13.42 -30.16
C TYR A 8 22.37 -13.62 -31.60
N SER A 9 21.57 -14.27 -32.48
CA SER A 9 21.88 -14.44 -33.89
C SER A 9 21.76 -13.14 -34.72
N GLU A 10 20.80 -12.26 -34.34
CA GLU A 10 20.59 -10.98 -35.00
C GLU A 10 21.66 -9.93 -34.62
N LYS A 11 22.27 -10.06 -33.44
CA LYS A 11 23.39 -9.20 -33.02
C LYS A 11 24.65 -9.36 -33.88
N LYS A 12 24.88 -10.55 -34.46
CA LYS A 12 26.01 -10.79 -35.37
C LYS A 12 25.83 -10.16 -36.77
N ALA A 13 24.58 -9.85 -37.14
CA ALA A 13 24.26 -9.28 -38.46
C ALA A 13 24.27 -7.74 -38.48
N LEU A 14 24.43 -7.08 -37.35
CA LEU A 14 24.45 -5.62 -37.26
C LEU A 14 25.82 -5.04 -37.69
N SER A 15 25.80 -3.95 -38.49
CA SER A 15 27.01 -3.23 -38.83
C SER A 15 27.74 -2.71 -37.57
N LYS A 16 29.07 -2.58 -37.63
CA LYS A 16 29.91 -2.10 -36.50
C LYS A 16 29.38 -0.78 -35.88
N SER A 17 28.80 0.11 -36.69
CA SER A 17 28.21 1.37 -36.20
C SER A 17 26.90 1.18 -35.42
N LYS A 18 26.03 0.22 -35.83
CA LYS A 18 24.83 -0.13 -35.12
C LYS A 18 25.11 -0.91 -33.84
N GLN A 19 26.15 -1.76 -33.85
CA GLN A 19 26.62 -2.44 -32.65
C GLN A 19 27.16 -1.45 -31.61
N LYS A 20 27.89 -0.42 -32.03
CA LYS A 20 28.41 0.64 -31.16
C LYS A 20 27.26 1.47 -30.54
N LYS A 21 26.24 1.84 -31.34
CA LYS A 21 25.03 2.53 -30.85
C LYS A 21 24.23 1.67 -29.88
N PHE A 22 24.11 0.37 -30.14
CA PHE A 22 23.39 -0.57 -29.26
C PHE A 22 24.13 -0.75 -27.92
N CYS A 23 25.47 -0.90 -27.94
CA CYS A 23 26.27 -0.95 -26.72
C CYS A 23 26.21 0.36 -25.92
N ILE A 24 26.27 1.52 -26.59
CA ILE A 24 26.12 2.82 -25.93
C ILE A 24 24.73 2.95 -25.29
N TRP A 25 23.69 2.52 -25.99
CA TRP A 25 22.32 2.55 -25.48
C TRP A 25 22.13 1.61 -24.26
N GLN A 26 22.70 0.40 -24.30
CA GLN A 26 22.71 -0.49 -23.13
C GLN A 26 23.53 0.06 -21.98
N ILE A 27 24.64 0.75 -22.23
CA ILE A 27 25.47 1.41 -21.21
C ILE A 27 24.71 2.59 -20.62
N VAL A 28 23.97 3.38 -21.41
CA VAL A 28 23.16 4.50 -20.93
C VAL A 28 21.99 3.99 -20.07
N ILE A 29 21.25 2.97 -20.53
CA ILE A 29 20.18 2.36 -19.73
C ILE A 29 20.71 1.77 -18.42
N ASN A 30 21.85 1.07 -18.45
CA ASN A 30 22.46 0.53 -17.24
C ASN A 30 23.03 1.63 -16.34
N CYS A 31 23.51 2.76 -16.91
CA CYS A 31 23.98 3.91 -16.15
C CYS A 31 22.80 4.67 -15.50
N GLU A 32 21.69 4.84 -16.21
CA GLU A 32 20.47 5.43 -15.66
C GLU A 32 19.84 4.52 -14.60
N ARG A 33 19.77 3.21 -14.83
CA ARG A 33 19.34 2.24 -13.81
C ARG A 33 20.23 2.23 -12.58
N LYS A 34 21.58 2.30 -12.75
CA LYS A 34 22.53 2.41 -11.62
C LYS A 34 22.41 3.74 -10.86
N ARG A 35 21.98 4.81 -11.52
CA ARG A 35 21.79 6.12 -10.88
C ARG A 35 20.49 6.19 -10.04
N MET A 36 19.51 5.30 -10.33
CA MET A 36 18.22 5.21 -9.62
C MET A 36 18.21 4.15 -8.51
N ARG A 37 19.22 3.27 -8.40
CA ARG A 37 19.26 2.18 -7.42
C ARG A 37 20.46 2.36 -6.49
N LYS A 38 20.21 2.82 -5.27
CA LYS A 38 21.26 2.95 -4.25
C LYS A 38 21.70 1.59 -3.69
N LEU A 39 20.83 0.59 -3.69
CA LEU A 39 21.09 -0.67 -3.01
C LEU A 39 21.16 -1.89 -3.93
N ALA A 40 20.81 -1.92 -5.12
CA ALA A 40 20.67 -3.06 -6.03
C ALA A 40 21.28 -4.38 -5.47
N LEU A 41 20.42 -5.32 -5.04
CA LEU A 41 20.88 -6.62 -4.56
C LEU A 41 21.76 -7.29 -5.62
N SER A 42 22.87 -7.89 -5.21
CA SER A 42 23.76 -8.59 -6.14
C SER A 42 23.08 -9.85 -6.71
N ASP A 43 23.51 -10.27 -7.91
CA ASP A 43 23.01 -11.53 -8.50
C ASP A 43 23.29 -12.73 -7.57
N GLU A 44 24.39 -12.71 -6.82
CA GLU A 44 24.75 -13.74 -5.85
C GLU A 44 23.69 -13.86 -4.75
N ILE A 45 23.21 -12.73 -4.19
CA ILE A 45 22.14 -12.71 -3.19
C ILE A 45 20.83 -13.18 -3.81
N LEU A 46 20.47 -12.66 -4.97
CA LEU A 46 19.21 -13.00 -5.65
C LEU A 46 19.15 -14.48 -6.05
N LEU A 47 20.28 -15.09 -6.41
CA LEU A 47 20.35 -16.53 -6.72
C LEU A 47 20.37 -17.43 -5.49
N SER A 48 20.66 -16.89 -4.31
CA SER A 48 20.70 -17.64 -3.04
C SER A 48 19.38 -17.72 -2.30
N VAL A 49 18.38 -16.90 -2.69
CA VAL A 49 17.06 -16.88 -2.06
C VAL A 49 16.04 -17.76 -2.84
N ASP A 50 15.03 -18.25 -2.15
CA ASP A 50 14.00 -19.14 -2.71
C ASP A 50 13.26 -18.51 -3.90
N LYS A 51 12.87 -17.24 -3.78
CA LYS A 51 12.09 -16.52 -4.79
C LYS A 51 12.63 -15.10 -5.02
N ALA A 52 13.64 -14.98 -5.87
CA ALA A 52 14.24 -13.70 -6.22
C ALA A 52 13.23 -12.66 -6.73
N ALA A 53 12.16 -13.10 -7.41
CA ALA A 53 11.13 -12.24 -7.96
C ALA A 53 10.34 -11.43 -6.92
N ARG A 54 10.40 -11.79 -5.63
CA ARG A 54 9.87 -10.98 -4.52
C ARG A 54 10.58 -9.64 -4.34
N TYR A 55 11.83 -9.53 -4.83
CA TYR A 55 12.77 -8.50 -4.42
C TYR A 55 13.32 -7.65 -5.58
N ILE A 56 12.97 -7.96 -6.81
CA ILE A 56 13.58 -7.31 -7.99
C ILE A 56 12.82 -6.06 -8.47
N GLY A 57 11.53 -5.92 -8.16
CA GLY A 57 10.68 -4.85 -8.69
C GLY A 57 10.58 -4.83 -10.21
N GLY A 58 10.00 -3.78 -10.77
CA GLY A 58 9.91 -3.60 -12.23
C GLY A 58 8.76 -4.36 -12.88
N GLU A 59 7.74 -4.71 -12.10
CA GLU A 59 6.53 -5.37 -12.56
C GLU A 59 5.74 -4.48 -13.53
N ILE A 60 4.94 -5.12 -14.39
CA ILE A 60 4.04 -4.41 -15.30
C ILE A 60 3.11 -3.49 -14.50
N ASN A 61 2.95 -2.27 -14.95
CA ASN A 61 2.17 -1.21 -14.30
C ASN A 61 2.74 -0.69 -12.97
N SER A 62 3.92 -1.12 -12.52
CA SER A 62 4.60 -0.45 -11.41
C SER A 62 4.99 0.97 -11.82
N VAL A 63 4.89 1.92 -10.87
CA VAL A 63 5.10 3.34 -11.13
C VAL A 63 6.53 3.73 -10.84
N MET A 64 7.27 4.11 -11.89
CA MET A 64 8.62 4.65 -11.77
C MET A 64 8.57 6.15 -12.05
N LYS A 65 9.12 6.95 -11.11
CA LYS A 65 9.25 8.40 -11.27
C LYS A 65 10.71 8.84 -11.26
N ASN A 66 11.00 9.98 -11.89
CA ASN A 66 12.27 10.66 -11.70
C ASN A 66 12.20 11.46 -10.38
N LEU A 67 13.27 11.48 -9.61
CA LEU A 67 13.35 12.24 -8.36
C LEU A 67 13.25 13.76 -8.58
N ASP A 68 13.54 14.23 -9.78
CA ASP A 68 13.36 15.65 -10.12
C ASP A 68 11.88 16.02 -10.07
N GLY A 69 11.49 16.90 -9.14
CA GLY A 69 10.11 17.33 -8.92
C GLY A 69 9.31 16.46 -7.95
N ILE A 70 9.96 15.49 -7.27
CA ILE A 70 9.36 14.75 -6.16
C ILE A 70 9.67 15.47 -4.84
N ASP A 71 8.62 15.95 -4.19
CA ASP A 71 8.73 16.63 -2.90
C ASP A 71 8.56 15.68 -1.73
N VAL A 72 7.80 14.57 -1.94
CA VAL A 72 7.48 13.58 -0.90
C VAL A 72 7.72 12.17 -1.43
N ARG A 73 8.53 11.39 -0.70
CA ARG A 73 8.72 9.96 -0.94
C ARG A 73 8.05 9.14 0.13
N VAL A 74 7.25 8.18 -0.29
CA VAL A 74 6.48 7.30 0.60
C VAL A 74 6.92 5.85 0.40
N ALA A 75 7.50 5.24 1.42
CA ALA A 75 7.68 3.80 1.51
C ALA A 75 6.37 3.21 2.08
N PHE A 76 5.59 2.53 1.24
CA PHE A 76 4.31 1.96 1.64
C PHE A 76 4.46 0.47 1.89
N CYS A 77 4.44 0.09 3.17
CA CYS A 77 4.74 -1.24 3.64
C CYS A 77 3.47 -2.05 3.93
N PHE A 78 3.41 -3.23 3.37
CA PHE A 78 2.58 -4.31 3.88
C PHE A 78 3.48 -5.24 4.70
N PRO A 79 3.28 -5.39 6.03
CA PRO A 79 4.21 -6.10 6.90
C PRO A 79 4.00 -7.63 6.84
N ASP A 80 4.09 -8.17 5.63
CA ASP A 80 4.06 -9.58 5.30
C ASP A 80 4.78 -9.80 3.97
N VAL A 81 4.92 -11.05 3.53
CA VAL A 81 5.61 -11.38 2.29
C VAL A 81 4.90 -10.83 1.06
N TYR A 82 5.66 -10.69 -0.02
CA TYR A 82 5.24 -10.14 -1.30
C TYR A 82 3.91 -10.72 -1.80
N GLU A 83 3.73 -12.05 -1.78
CA GLU A 83 2.54 -12.72 -2.32
C GLU A 83 1.25 -12.35 -1.57
N ILE A 84 1.36 -12.09 -0.27
CA ILE A 84 0.22 -11.65 0.56
C ILE A 84 -0.03 -10.16 0.35
N GLY A 85 1.03 -9.34 0.38
CA GLY A 85 0.91 -7.89 0.21
C GLY A 85 0.40 -7.49 -1.17
N MET A 86 0.87 -8.15 -2.24
CA MET A 86 0.37 -7.94 -3.61
C MET A 86 -1.11 -8.31 -3.79
N SER A 87 -1.66 -9.10 -2.87
CA SER A 87 -3.08 -9.47 -2.85
C SER A 87 -3.95 -8.48 -2.07
N ASN A 88 -3.37 -7.47 -1.41
CA ASN A 88 -4.11 -6.52 -0.59
C ASN A 88 -4.65 -5.36 -1.42
N LEU A 89 -5.97 -5.30 -1.59
CA LEU A 89 -6.63 -4.25 -2.36
C LEU A 89 -6.37 -2.85 -1.79
N GLY A 90 -6.42 -2.67 -0.47
CA GLY A 90 -6.20 -1.38 0.18
C GLY A 90 -4.81 -0.82 -0.10
N MET A 91 -3.78 -1.68 -0.08
CA MET A 91 -2.42 -1.28 -0.44
C MET A 91 -2.33 -0.85 -1.91
N MET A 92 -2.90 -1.64 -2.82
CA MET A 92 -2.88 -1.31 -4.26
C MET A 92 -3.63 -0.02 -4.56
N LEU A 93 -4.73 0.22 -3.86
CA LEU A 93 -5.57 1.42 -4.01
C LEU A 93 -4.80 2.68 -3.58
N LEU A 94 -4.21 2.67 -2.40
CA LEU A 94 -3.44 3.80 -1.88
C LEU A 94 -2.13 4.02 -2.68
N TYR A 95 -1.45 2.95 -3.09
CA TYR A 95 -0.31 3.04 -4.00
C TYR A 95 -0.67 3.75 -5.31
N ASN A 96 -1.79 3.37 -5.93
CA ASN A 96 -2.30 4.01 -7.13
C ASN A 96 -2.67 5.48 -6.89
N MET A 97 -3.36 5.76 -5.77
CA MET A 97 -3.80 7.10 -5.42
C MET A 97 -2.62 8.05 -5.18
N PHE A 98 -1.65 7.66 -4.36
CA PHE A 98 -0.49 8.50 -4.06
C PHE A 98 0.33 8.78 -5.32
N ASN A 99 0.47 7.79 -6.19
CA ASN A 99 1.22 7.95 -7.43
C ASN A 99 0.50 8.77 -8.51
N LYS A 100 -0.80 9.06 -8.38
CA LYS A 100 -1.50 10.04 -9.22
C LYS A 100 -1.02 11.47 -8.97
N ARG A 101 -0.51 11.77 -7.78
CA ARG A 101 0.12 13.08 -7.50
C ARG A 101 1.46 13.19 -8.21
N PRO A 102 1.74 14.30 -8.93
CA PRO A 102 3.03 14.47 -9.63
C PRO A 102 4.20 14.69 -8.67
N ASP A 103 3.95 15.24 -7.49
CA ASP A 103 4.94 15.63 -6.47
C ASP A 103 5.19 14.54 -5.40
N VAL A 104 4.44 13.43 -5.45
CA VAL A 104 4.60 12.29 -4.53
C VAL A 104 5.04 11.06 -5.28
N TRP A 105 6.01 10.34 -4.76
CA TRP A 105 6.35 9.01 -5.24
C TRP A 105 6.19 7.97 -4.14
N CYS A 106 5.22 7.07 -4.33
CA CYS A 106 4.94 5.96 -3.44
C CYS A 106 5.56 4.69 -4.01
N GLU A 107 6.32 4.00 -3.18
CA GLU A 107 7.04 2.78 -3.51
C GLU A 107 6.64 1.67 -2.53
N ARG A 108 6.56 0.42 -3.03
CA ARG A 108 6.08 -0.73 -2.24
C ARG A 108 7.20 -1.35 -1.42
N VAL A 109 6.86 -1.76 -0.22
CA VAL A 109 7.74 -2.46 0.72
C VAL A 109 7.03 -3.68 1.27
N TYR A 110 7.72 -4.81 1.36
CA TYR A 110 7.24 -6.06 1.96
C TYR A 110 8.24 -6.61 2.95
N SER A 111 7.76 -7.36 3.93
CA SER A 111 8.65 -8.12 4.81
C SER A 111 9.40 -9.17 3.99
N PRO A 112 10.74 -9.27 4.12
CA PRO A 112 11.49 -10.32 3.45
C PRO A 112 11.16 -11.69 4.05
N TRP A 113 11.29 -12.74 3.24
CA TRP A 113 11.27 -14.11 3.75
C TRP A 113 12.51 -14.39 4.57
N LEU A 114 12.48 -15.48 5.35
CA LEU A 114 13.53 -15.81 6.31
C LEU A 114 14.94 -15.92 5.71
N ASP A 115 15.04 -16.34 4.46
CA ASP A 115 16.31 -16.46 3.74
C ASP A 115 16.97 -15.10 3.48
N LEU A 116 16.20 -14.13 2.94
CA LEU A 116 16.70 -12.77 2.72
C LEU A 116 16.87 -12.01 4.04
N ASP A 117 15.95 -12.17 5.01
CA ASP A 117 16.08 -11.55 6.35
C ASP A 117 17.43 -11.91 6.99
N LYS A 118 17.78 -13.18 6.95
CA LYS A 118 19.08 -13.66 7.47
C LYS A 118 20.26 -12.98 6.76
N LEU A 119 20.26 -12.96 5.43
CA LEU A 119 21.34 -12.32 4.65
C LEU A 119 21.41 -10.80 4.91
N MET A 120 20.28 -10.13 5.02
CA MET A 120 20.21 -8.71 5.36
C MET A 120 20.90 -8.43 6.70
N ARG A 121 20.63 -9.25 7.72
CA ARG A 121 21.25 -9.10 9.04
C ARG A 121 22.74 -9.40 9.01
N GLU A 122 23.15 -10.49 8.35
CA GLU A 122 24.56 -10.90 8.25
C GLU A 122 25.42 -9.90 7.47
N GLN A 123 24.87 -9.29 6.43
CA GLN A 123 25.59 -8.36 5.54
C GLN A 123 25.26 -6.90 5.80
N ASN A 124 24.48 -6.59 6.84
CA ASN A 124 24.02 -5.24 7.18
C ASN A 124 23.32 -4.51 6.01
N ILE A 125 22.50 -5.24 5.24
CA ILE A 125 21.70 -4.71 4.14
C ILE A 125 20.41 -4.13 4.72
N PRO A 126 20.09 -2.83 4.56
CA PRO A 126 18.85 -2.25 5.04
C PRO A 126 17.66 -2.70 4.19
N LEU A 127 16.45 -2.72 4.78
CA LEU A 127 15.21 -2.94 4.03
C LEU A 127 15.03 -1.81 3.00
N PHE A 128 14.51 -2.17 1.85
CA PHE A 128 14.42 -1.31 0.67
C PHE A 128 13.03 -1.36 0.02
N ALA A 129 12.70 -0.30 -0.71
CA ALA A 129 11.51 -0.25 -1.55
C ALA A 129 11.72 -0.96 -2.89
N LEU A 130 10.68 -1.56 -3.47
CA LEU A 130 10.81 -2.39 -4.67
C LEU A 130 11.14 -1.57 -5.93
N GLU A 131 10.54 -0.40 -6.09
CA GLU A 131 10.66 0.39 -7.31
C GLU A 131 12.07 0.94 -7.49
N SER A 132 12.57 1.71 -6.54
CA SER A 132 13.90 2.32 -6.60
C SER A 132 15.02 1.44 -6.07
N GLN A 133 14.69 0.51 -5.20
CA GLN A 133 15.61 -0.23 -4.32
C GLN A 133 16.44 0.69 -3.40
N ASP A 134 15.92 1.86 -3.09
CA ASP A 134 16.48 2.74 -2.07
C ASP A 134 16.13 2.24 -0.67
N PRO A 135 17.02 2.43 0.34
CA PRO A 135 16.73 2.09 1.73
C PRO A 135 15.50 2.83 2.25
N VAL A 136 14.62 2.10 2.96
CA VAL A 136 13.38 2.67 3.52
C VAL A 136 13.64 3.87 4.43
N ARG A 137 14.74 3.87 5.17
CA ARG A 137 15.13 4.99 6.05
C ARG A 137 15.37 6.32 5.31
N ASP A 138 15.60 6.28 3.99
CA ASP A 138 15.87 7.47 3.15
C ASP A 138 14.59 8.13 2.61
N PHE A 139 13.42 7.64 3.00
CA PHE A 139 12.10 8.16 2.61
C PHE A 139 11.61 9.22 3.61
N ASP A 140 10.65 10.04 3.18
CA ASP A 140 9.97 11.01 4.06
C ASP A 140 8.96 10.30 4.97
N PHE A 141 8.26 9.30 4.45
CA PHE A 141 7.26 8.51 5.17
C PHE A 141 7.49 7.02 5.03
N LEU A 142 7.29 6.29 6.13
CA LEU A 142 7.06 4.86 6.17
C LEU A 142 5.61 4.61 6.59
N CYS A 143 4.75 4.33 5.63
CA CYS A 143 3.34 3.99 5.88
C CYS A 143 3.18 2.48 5.99
N ILE A 144 2.65 1.98 7.11
CA ILE A 144 2.50 0.54 7.39
C ILE A 144 1.02 0.19 7.48
N THR A 145 0.60 -0.79 6.67
CA THR A 145 -0.77 -1.32 6.70
C THR A 145 -0.94 -2.31 7.86
N LEU A 146 -1.82 -2.00 8.81
CA LEU A 146 -2.15 -2.83 9.95
C LEU A 146 -3.48 -3.56 9.70
N GLY A 147 -3.41 -4.66 8.95
CA GLY A 147 -4.59 -5.44 8.54
C GLY A 147 -5.11 -6.38 9.62
N TYR A 148 -4.23 -6.94 10.44
CA TYR A 148 -4.54 -7.89 11.51
C TYR A 148 -3.40 -7.92 12.55
N GLU A 149 -3.71 -8.32 13.77
CA GLU A 149 -2.80 -8.18 14.93
C GLU A 149 -1.57 -9.09 14.87
N MET A 150 -1.65 -10.23 14.16
CA MET A 150 -0.50 -11.15 14.02
C MET A 150 0.66 -10.55 13.21
N CYS A 151 0.43 -9.45 12.48
CA CYS A 151 1.52 -8.76 11.78
C CYS A 151 2.33 -7.79 12.68
N TYR A 152 1.99 -7.63 13.95
CA TYR A 152 2.65 -6.65 14.82
C TYR A 152 4.15 -6.93 15.02
N THR A 153 4.54 -8.20 15.09
CA THR A 153 5.97 -8.57 15.13
C THR A 153 6.70 -8.26 13.83
N ASN A 154 6.01 -8.38 12.69
CA ASN A 154 6.58 -8.02 11.38
C ASN A 154 6.74 -6.50 11.23
N VAL A 155 5.90 -5.69 11.92
CA VAL A 155 6.11 -4.24 12.01
C VAL A 155 7.45 -3.93 12.67
N LEU A 156 7.75 -4.61 13.79
CA LEU A 156 9.04 -4.42 14.47
C LEU A 156 10.22 -4.91 13.61
N GLN A 157 10.06 -6.05 12.90
CA GLN A 157 11.03 -6.53 11.93
C GLN A 157 11.27 -5.48 10.81
N THR A 158 10.21 -4.88 10.29
CA THR A 158 10.29 -3.83 9.25
C THR A 158 11.11 -2.65 9.74
N LEU A 159 10.86 -2.14 10.94
CA LEU A 159 11.62 -1.03 11.52
C LEU A 159 13.08 -1.40 11.74
N ASP A 160 13.35 -2.57 12.32
CA ASP A 160 14.69 -3.07 12.61
C ASP A 160 15.53 -3.25 11.33
N LEU A 161 14.99 -3.96 10.34
CA LEU A 161 15.65 -4.14 9.05
C LEU A 161 15.82 -2.83 8.27
N SER A 162 14.92 -1.87 8.45
CA SER A 162 15.04 -0.53 7.87
C SER A 162 16.11 0.31 8.58
N GLN A 163 16.68 -0.17 9.68
CA GLN A 163 17.61 0.56 10.54
C GLN A 163 17.00 1.87 11.08
N ILE A 164 15.70 1.85 11.36
CA ILE A 164 14.94 2.94 11.99
C ILE A 164 14.76 2.58 13.46
N PRO A 165 15.00 3.52 14.41
CA PRO A 165 14.77 3.26 15.83
C PRO A 165 13.35 2.74 16.08
N LEU A 166 13.23 1.63 16.84
CA LEU A 166 11.93 0.98 17.07
C LEU A 166 10.95 1.95 17.72
N LYS A 167 11.36 2.61 18.82
CA LYS A 167 10.49 3.56 19.52
C LYS A 167 10.45 4.90 18.78
N ALA A 168 9.25 5.46 18.66
CA ALA A 168 9.05 6.79 18.08
C ALA A 168 9.83 7.88 18.84
N ALA A 169 9.93 7.76 20.17
CA ALA A 169 10.65 8.70 21.01
C ALA A 169 12.17 8.76 20.75
N ASP A 170 12.74 7.73 20.11
CA ASP A 170 14.19 7.65 19.82
C ASP A 170 14.53 8.13 18.40
N ARG A 171 13.53 8.61 17.63
CA ARG A 171 13.69 9.09 16.25
C ARG A 171 13.96 10.58 16.20
N ASP A 172 14.89 10.94 15.36
CA ASP A 172 15.25 12.35 15.08
C ASP A 172 14.78 12.79 13.68
N GLU A 173 15.22 13.98 13.26
CA GLU A 173 14.87 14.60 11.97
C GLU A 173 15.33 13.78 10.75
N SER A 174 16.31 12.88 10.90
CA SER A 174 16.83 12.05 9.81
C SER A 174 15.96 10.81 9.54
N CYS A 175 15.03 10.50 10.43
CA CYS A 175 14.17 9.33 10.30
C CYS A 175 12.87 9.66 9.55
N PRO A 176 12.32 8.73 8.75
CA PRO A 176 11.00 8.92 8.16
C PRO A 176 9.91 9.05 9.26
N ILE A 177 8.80 9.69 8.91
CA ILE A 177 7.59 9.65 9.73
C ILE A 177 6.95 8.28 9.58
N VAL A 178 6.80 7.55 10.67
CA VAL A 178 6.19 6.20 10.66
C VAL A 178 4.70 6.30 10.94
N ILE A 179 3.89 5.87 9.97
CA ILE A 179 2.43 5.97 9.97
C ILE A 179 1.82 4.57 10.01
N GLY A 180 0.89 4.34 10.94
CA GLY A 180 0.05 3.14 10.96
C GLY A 180 -1.35 3.43 10.44
N GLY A 181 -1.88 2.54 9.59
CA GLY A 181 -3.26 2.63 9.09
C GLY A 181 -3.87 1.24 8.86
N GLY A 182 -5.17 1.19 8.61
CA GLY A 182 -5.90 -0.06 8.39
C GLY A 182 -6.77 -0.48 9.59
N ALA A 183 -7.31 -1.71 9.52
CA ALA A 183 -8.30 -2.17 10.49
C ALA A 183 -7.81 -2.16 11.95
N CYS A 184 -6.56 -2.52 12.20
CA CYS A 184 -6.01 -2.55 13.56
C CYS A 184 -5.68 -1.15 14.10
N ALA A 185 -5.60 -0.12 13.27
CA ALA A 185 -5.40 1.25 13.72
C ALA A 185 -6.57 1.79 14.56
N TYR A 186 -7.73 1.12 14.54
CA TYR A 186 -8.86 1.43 15.44
C TYR A 186 -8.59 1.06 16.91
N ASN A 187 -7.55 0.27 17.18
CA ASN A 187 -6.98 0.05 18.50
C ASN A 187 -5.45 0.24 18.43
N PRO A 188 -4.95 1.49 18.36
CA PRO A 188 -3.55 1.77 18.08
C PRO A 188 -2.63 1.54 19.30
N GLU A 189 -3.19 1.53 20.51
CA GLU A 189 -2.41 1.54 21.77
C GLU A 189 -1.39 0.42 21.92
N PRO A 190 -1.62 -0.83 21.47
CA PRO A 190 -0.60 -1.88 21.52
C PRO A 190 0.68 -1.54 20.76
N LEU A 191 0.59 -0.67 19.76
CA LEU A 191 1.71 -0.23 18.93
C LEU A 191 2.08 1.25 19.13
N ALA A 192 1.43 1.97 20.03
CA ALA A 192 1.57 3.42 20.23
C ALA A 192 3.03 3.88 20.39
N ALA A 193 3.86 3.09 21.09
CA ALA A 193 5.27 3.43 21.32
C ALA A 193 6.15 3.34 20.04
N PHE A 194 5.68 2.67 18.99
CA PHE A 194 6.45 2.37 17.77
C PHE A 194 6.08 3.24 16.58
N PHE A 195 4.97 3.99 16.65
CA PHE A 195 4.48 4.83 15.56
C PHE A 195 4.52 6.32 15.94
N ASP A 196 4.83 7.16 14.98
CA ASP A 196 4.75 8.60 15.14
C ASP A 196 3.31 9.09 15.11
N LEU A 197 2.52 8.50 14.22
CA LEU A 197 1.08 8.75 14.13
C LEU A 197 0.32 7.56 13.54
N PHE A 198 -0.98 7.51 13.82
CA PHE A 198 -1.93 6.61 13.18
C PHE A 198 -2.97 7.39 12.43
N TYR A 199 -3.42 6.81 11.32
CA TYR A 199 -4.58 7.28 10.60
C TYR A 199 -5.78 6.36 10.88
N ILE A 200 -6.86 6.96 11.35
CA ILE A 200 -8.09 6.27 11.75
C ILE A 200 -9.18 6.51 10.70
N GLY A 201 -9.36 5.58 9.80
CA GLY A 201 -10.37 5.69 8.76
C GLY A 201 -9.97 5.11 7.41
N GLU A 202 -10.66 5.57 6.37
CA GLU A 202 -10.43 5.19 4.98
C GLU A 202 -9.39 6.14 4.36
N GLY A 203 -8.32 5.55 3.81
CA GLY A 203 -7.11 6.28 3.43
C GLY A 203 -7.31 7.32 2.34
N GLU A 204 -8.38 7.24 1.56
CA GLU A 204 -8.63 8.13 0.44
C GLU A 204 -8.94 9.58 0.85
N THR A 205 -9.25 9.85 2.11
CA THR A 205 -9.78 11.16 2.53
C THR A 205 -8.74 12.13 3.07
N VAL A 206 -7.53 11.69 3.46
CA VAL A 206 -6.66 12.50 4.34
C VAL A 206 -5.24 12.71 3.84
N TYR A 207 -4.69 11.77 3.07
CA TYR A 207 -3.28 11.80 2.75
C TYR A 207 -2.83 13.04 1.95
N ASP A 208 -3.70 13.62 1.13
CA ASP A 208 -3.37 14.86 0.42
C ASP A 208 -3.08 16.00 1.40
N ALA A 209 -3.96 16.20 2.39
CA ALA A 209 -3.76 17.22 3.41
C ALA A 209 -2.51 16.94 4.27
N LEU A 210 -2.21 15.67 4.54
CA LEU A 210 -1.02 15.29 5.31
C LEU A 210 0.28 15.57 4.55
N PHE A 211 0.34 15.22 3.26
CA PHE A 211 1.52 15.47 2.43
C PHE A 211 1.72 16.96 2.19
N ASP A 212 0.65 17.73 1.99
CA ASP A 212 0.73 19.18 1.83
C ASP A 212 1.19 19.87 3.13
N ALA A 213 0.73 19.40 4.29
CA ALA A 213 1.19 19.91 5.59
C ALA A 213 2.69 19.58 5.83
N TYR A 214 3.14 18.40 5.39
CA TYR A 214 4.56 18.01 5.50
C TYR A 214 5.45 18.88 4.61
N LYS A 215 5.06 19.08 3.34
CA LYS A 215 5.78 19.97 2.41
C LYS A 215 5.89 21.38 2.97
N ALA A 216 4.79 21.96 3.41
CA ALA A 216 4.78 23.31 3.99
C ALA A 216 5.64 23.41 5.25
N ASN A 217 5.69 22.35 6.07
CA ASN A 217 6.58 22.30 7.24
C ASN A 217 8.06 22.26 6.81
N LYS A 218 8.39 21.43 5.83
CA LYS A 218 9.76 21.28 5.30
C LYS A 218 10.26 22.57 4.64
N GLU A 219 9.42 23.22 3.85
CA GLU A 219 9.72 24.52 3.23
C GLU A 219 9.95 25.64 4.26
N ALA A 220 9.23 25.60 5.38
CA ALA A 220 9.40 26.54 6.49
C ALA A 220 10.63 26.22 7.39
N GLY A 221 11.34 25.10 7.13
CA GLY A 221 12.42 24.63 7.99
C GLY A 221 11.93 24.16 9.38
N GLY A 222 10.68 23.72 9.46
CA GLY A 222 10.04 23.27 10.69
C GLY A 222 10.55 21.89 11.14
N SER A 223 10.50 21.66 12.45
CA SER A 223 10.91 20.41 13.09
C SER A 223 9.89 19.28 12.90
N ARG A 224 10.32 18.05 13.23
CA ARG A 224 9.46 16.85 13.29
C ARG A 224 8.27 17.07 14.25
N GLU A 225 8.52 17.63 15.43
CA GLU A 225 7.47 17.91 16.43
C GLU A 225 6.45 18.93 15.89
N GLU A 226 6.91 19.99 15.22
CA GLU A 226 6.03 20.98 14.59
C GLU A 226 5.16 20.39 13.50
N PHE A 227 5.72 19.47 12.68
CA PHE A 227 4.93 18.71 11.71
C PHE A 227 3.87 17.84 12.41
N LEU A 228 4.26 17.07 13.44
CA LEU A 228 3.32 16.21 14.17
C LEU A 228 2.18 17.00 14.82
N LEU A 229 2.47 18.21 15.35
CA LEU A 229 1.43 19.12 15.87
C LEU A 229 0.46 19.60 14.80
N LYS A 230 0.95 19.89 13.58
CA LYS A 230 0.11 20.23 12.43
C LYS A 230 -0.70 19.01 11.98
N ALA A 231 -0.08 17.86 11.91
CA ALA A 231 -0.74 16.61 11.54
C ALA A 231 -1.87 16.23 12.50
N ALA A 232 -1.68 16.43 13.82
CA ALA A 232 -2.70 16.17 14.83
C ALA A 232 -3.98 17.03 14.67
N GLN A 233 -3.92 18.13 13.92
CA GLN A 233 -5.09 18.96 13.58
C GLN A 233 -5.90 18.38 12.41
N ILE A 234 -5.33 17.44 11.65
CA ILE A 234 -5.99 16.82 10.50
C ILE A 234 -6.96 15.75 11.03
N PRO A 235 -8.25 15.77 10.62
CA PRO A 235 -9.21 14.78 11.06
C PRO A 235 -8.75 13.34 10.78
N GLY A 236 -8.89 12.45 11.75
CA GLY A 236 -8.48 11.05 11.65
C GLY A 236 -7.03 10.77 12.03
N ILE A 237 -6.20 11.78 12.25
CA ILE A 237 -4.82 11.59 12.71
C ILE A 237 -4.76 11.51 14.23
N TYR A 238 -4.17 10.43 14.73
CA TYR A 238 -3.84 10.20 16.13
C TYR A 238 -2.32 10.18 16.31
N VAL A 239 -1.79 11.08 17.12
CA VAL A 239 -0.36 11.15 17.49
C VAL A 239 -0.22 10.69 18.93
N PRO A 240 0.21 9.45 19.21
CA PRO A 240 0.22 8.89 20.56
C PRO A 240 1.00 9.71 21.58
N ALA A 241 2.13 10.28 21.15
CA ALA A 241 2.98 11.12 22.02
C ALA A 241 2.28 12.37 22.59
N PHE A 242 1.13 12.76 22.04
CA PHE A 242 0.38 13.94 22.46
C PHE A 242 -0.79 13.62 23.40
N TYR A 243 -0.85 12.41 23.94
CA TYR A 243 -1.86 12.00 24.91
C TYR A 243 -1.22 11.35 26.14
N ASP A 244 -1.73 11.69 27.30
CA ASP A 244 -1.35 11.08 28.56
C ASP A 244 -2.47 10.18 29.07
N VAL A 245 -2.06 9.00 29.54
CA VAL A 245 -2.95 8.03 30.18
C VAL A 245 -2.62 7.98 31.65
N THR A 246 -3.62 8.20 32.52
CA THR A 246 -3.48 7.99 33.97
C THR A 246 -4.37 6.83 34.42
N TYR A 247 -3.92 6.12 35.45
CA TYR A 247 -4.61 4.93 35.97
C TYR A 247 -5.06 5.15 37.40
N LYS A 248 -6.16 4.49 37.78
CA LYS A 248 -6.64 4.38 39.13
C LYS A 248 -5.84 3.32 39.91
N GLU A 249 -6.03 3.25 41.22
CA GLU A 249 -5.40 2.22 42.06
C GLU A 249 -5.72 0.78 41.65
N ASP A 250 -6.91 0.54 41.05
CA ASP A 250 -7.37 -0.74 40.58
C ASP A 250 -6.82 -1.10 39.16
N GLY A 251 -5.98 -0.26 38.55
CA GLY A 251 -5.39 -0.44 37.25
C GLY A 251 -6.31 -0.05 36.09
N THR A 252 -7.53 0.43 36.33
CA THR A 252 -8.40 0.96 35.30
C THR A 252 -7.98 2.38 34.88
N ILE A 253 -8.27 2.77 33.62
CA ILE A 253 -7.97 4.09 33.10
C ILE A 253 -8.75 5.15 33.90
N ALA A 254 -8.04 6.10 34.51
CA ALA A 254 -8.63 7.26 35.17
C ALA A 254 -8.88 8.39 34.16
N SER A 255 -7.91 8.69 33.31
CA SER A 255 -8.05 9.67 32.23
C SER A 255 -7.21 9.27 31.00
N PHE A 256 -7.67 9.70 29.85
CA PHE A 256 -6.95 9.67 28.58
C PHE A 256 -7.18 11.03 27.95
N ALA A 257 -6.16 11.88 27.94
CA ALA A 257 -6.32 13.29 27.57
C ALA A 257 -5.13 13.82 26.78
N PRO A 258 -5.35 14.79 25.86
CA PRO A 258 -4.24 15.46 25.17
C PRO A 258 -3.36 16.23 26.16
N ASN A 259 -2.06 16.18 25.95
CA ASN A 259 -1.03 16.84 26.73
C ASN A 259 -0.43 18.08 26.03
N ARG A 260 -0.97 18.46 24.90
CA ARG A 260 -0.56 19.63 24.10
C ARG A 260 -1.76 20.49 23.74
N PRO A 261 -1.63 21.83 23.74
CA PRO A 261 -2.67 22.74 23.26
C PRO A 261 -3.01 22.46 21.80
N GLY A 262 -4.31 22.50 21.48
CA GLY A 262 -4.79 22.33 20.11
C GLY A 262 -4.91 20.88 19.64
N VAL A 263 -4.41 19.89 20.38
CA VAL A 263 -4.64 18.48 20.06
C VAL A 263 -6.08 18.10 20.43
N PRO A 264 -6.84 17.42 19.54
CA PRO A 264 -8.24 17.11 19.77
C PRO A 264 -8.41 16.09 20.92
N GLU A 265 -9.42 16.24 21.76
CA GLU A 265 -9.74 15.26 22.80
C GLU A 265 -10.16 13.91 22.23
N LYS A 266 -10.75 13.91 21.04
CA LYS A 266 -11.22 12.71 20.32
C LYS A 266 -10.82 12.76 18.88
N VAL A 267 -10.20 11.70 18.42
CA VAL A 267 -9.89 11.51 17.00
C VAL A 267 -11.13 10.95 16.30
N GLN A 268 -11.62 11.68 15.32
CA GLN A 268 -12.81 11.27 14.57
C GLN A 268 -12.43 10.41 13.37
N LYS A 269 -12.98 9.20 13.33
CA LYS A 269 -12.86 8.32 12.18
C LYS A 269 -13.26 9.03 10.88
N GLN A 270 -12.46 8.88 9.85
CA GLN A 270 -12.73 9.39 8.52
C GLN A 270 -13.27 8.30 7.60
N LEU A 271 -14.16 8.66 6.71
CA LEU A 271 -14.75 7.74 5.73
C LEU A 271 -15.17 8.48 4.46
N ILE A 272 -15.19 7.75 3.35
CA ILE A 272 -15.83 8.21 2.12
C ILE A 272 -17.34 8.11 2.31
N VAL A 273 -18.05 9.22 2.19
CA VAL A 273 -19.52 9.25 2.29
C VAL A 273 -20.15 8.78 0.97
N ASP A 274 -19.64 9.29 -0.13
CA ASP A 274 -20.08 8.99 -1.50
C ASP A 274 -18.95 8.19 -2.19
N MET A 275 -19.18 6.87 -2.38
CA MET A 275 -18.18 5.97 -2.92
C MET A 275 -17.80 6.30 -4.37
N ASP A 276 -18.73 6.81 -5.17
CA ASP A 276 -18.46 7.09 -6.59
C ASP A 276 -17.59 8.34 -6.77
N LYS A 277 -17.68 9.30 -5.86
CA LYS A 277 -16.84 10.51 -5.87
C LYS A 277 -15.53 10.38 -5.12
N GLY A 278 -15.51 9.62 -4.05
CA GLY A 278 -14.37 9.51 -3.15
C GLY A 278 -13.45 8.33 -3.44
N TYR A 279 -13.95 7.30 -4.09
CA TYR A 279 -13.16 6.12 -4.43
C TYR A 279 -12.20 6.40 -5.60
N CYS A 280 -10.97 5.93 -5.46
CA CYS A 280 -9.95 6.07 -6.50
C CYS A 280 -9.75 4.74 -7.24
N PRO A 281 -10.43 4.48 -8.36
CA PRO A 281 -10.36 3.18 -9.03
C PRO A 281 -8.94 2.89 -9.55
N ILE A 282 -8.57 1.61 -9.48
CA ILE A 282 -7.32 1.11 -10.02
C ILE A 282 -7.56 0.71 -11.48
N GLU A 283 -7.16 1.53 -12.42
CA GLU A 283 -7.30 1.21 -13.85
C GLU A 283 -6.22 0.26 -14.36
N LYS A 284 -5.02 0.38 -13.78
CA LYS A 284 -3.82 -0.37 -14.18
C LYS A 284 -3.22 -1.07 -12.96
N PRO A 285 -3.79 -2.21 -12.53
CA PRO A 285 -3.24 -2.95 -11.41
C PRO A 285 -1.82 -3.43 -11.72
N VAL A 286 -0.95 -3.38 -10.72
CA VAL A 286 0.40 -3.94 -10.85
C VAL A 286 0.30 -5.44 -11.00
N VAL A 287 0.95 -5.99 -12.02
CA VAL A 287 0.91 -7.43 -12.34
C VAL A 287 2.17 -8.10 -11.77
N PRO A 288 2.04 -8.99 -10.77
CA PRO A 288 3.19 -9.62 -10.13
C PRO A 288 3.91 -10.58 -11.09
N PHE A 289 5.24 -10.73 -10.92
CA PHE A 289 6.04 -11.71 -11.69
C PHE A 289 5.85 -13.15 -11.22
N ILE A 290 5.37 -13.33 -9.99
CA ILE A 290 5.08 -14.64 -9.41
C ILE A 290 3.62 -14.66 -8.96
N LYS A 291 3.03 -15.84 -8.90
CA LYS A 291 1.65 -16.00 -8.46
C LYS A 291 1.46 -15.44 -7.06
N ALA A 292 0.62 -14.41 -6.94
CA ALA A 292 0.18 -13.86 -5.66
C ALA A 292 -0.86 -14.80 -5.00
N THR A 293 -1.14 -14.60 -3.72
CA THR A 293 -2.17 -15.38 -3.00
C THR A 293 -3.55 -15.19 -3.62
N GLN A 294 -3.85 -13.95 -4.04
CA GLN A 294 -5.06 -13.55 -4.76
C GLN A 294 -4.64 -13.04 -6.15
N ASP A 295 -4.41 -13.95 -7.09
CA ASP A 295 -3.93 -13.64 -8.45
C ASP A 295 -5.11 -13.33 -9.38
N ARG A 296 -5.77 -12.19 -9.17
CA ARG A 296 -6.99 -11.78 -9.82
C ARG A 296 -7.27 -10.29 -9.72
N VAL A 297 -8.15 -9.80 -10.58
CA VAL A 297 -8.74 -8.46 -10.45
C VAL A 297 -9.77 -8.48 -9.32
N THR A 298 -9.74 -7.48 -8.46
CA THR A 298 -10.70 -7.33 -7.35
C THR A 298 -11.51 -6.06 -7.53
N LEU A 299 -12.81 -6.18 -7.68
CA LEU A 299 -13.78 -5.07 -7.68
C LEU A 299 -14.37 -4.93 -6.28
N GLU A 300 -14.09 -3.83 -5.61
CA GLU A 300 -14.79 -3.47 -4.38
C GLU A 300 -16.15 -2.89 -4.74
N ILE A 301 -17.23 -3.66 -4.48
CA ILE A 301 -18.60 -3.28 -4.88
C ILE A 301 -19.29 -2.44 -3.81
N GLN A 302 -18.92 -2.63 -2.55
CA GLN A 302 -19.47 -1.89 -1.40
C GLN A 302 -18.53 -1.96 -0.20
N ARG A 303 -18.63 -0.97 0.68
CA ARG A 303 -17.99 -0.93 2.00
C ARG A 303 -19.02 -0.94 3.11
N GLY A 304 -18.66 -1.58 4.22
CA GLY A 304 -19.55 -1.74 5.35
C GLY A 304 -20.47 -2.94 5.22
N CYS A 305 -21.31 -3.14 6.23
CA CYS A 305 -22.28 -4.21 6.28
C CYS A 305 -23.45 -3.80 7.19
N ILE A 306 -24.69 -4.07 6.74
CA ILE A 306 -25.92 -3.78 7.51
C ILE A 306 -26.18 -4.81 8.60
N ARG A 307 -25.48 -5.95 8.57
CA ARG A 307 -25.71 -7.05 9.51
C ARG A 307 -25.08 -6.74 10.86
N GLY A 308 -25.71 -7.13 11.92
CA GLY A 308 -25.27 -6.90 13.29
C GLY A 308 -24.65 -8.13 13.94
N CYS A 309 -23.88 -8.95 13.21
CA CYS A 309 -23.25 -10.17 13.73
C CYS A 309 -22.40 -9.85 14.96
N ARG A 310 -22.70 -10.44 16.11
CA ARG A 310 -22.09 -10.09 17.40
C ARG A 310 -20.59 -10.38 17.47
N PHE A 311 -20.10 -11.31 16.65
CA PHE A 311 -18.68 -11.67 16.58
C PHE A 311 -17.87 -10.83 15.57
N CYS A 312 -18.54 -10.03 14.74
CA CYS A 312 -17.89 -9.42 13.56
C CYS A 312 -17.39 -8.01 13.88
N GLN A 313 -16.07 -7.87 14.07
CA GLN A 313 -15.42 -6.58 14.22
C GLN A 313 -15.53 -5.73 12.93
N ALA A 314 -15.32 -6.34 11.77
CA ALA A 314 -15.38 -5.64 10.47
C ALA A 314 -16.72 -4.95 10.24
N GLY A 315 -17.84 -5.58 10.65
CA GLY A 315 -19.17 -4.99 10.58
C GLY A 315 -19.33 -3.70 11.40
N MET A 316 -18.49 -3.47 12.40
CA MET A 316 -18.45 -2.21 13.19
C MET A 316 -17.46 -1.22 12.61
N ILE A 317 -16.26 -1.67 12.21
CA ILE A 317 -15.19 -0.81 11.69
C ILE A 317 -15.62 -0.10 10.41
N TYR A 318 -16.25 -0.81 9.47
CA TYR A 318 -16.53 -0.28 8.12
C TYR A 318 -17.93 0.31 7.93
N ARG A 319 -18.72 0.50 9.01
CA ARG A 319 -20.00 1.24 8.93
C ARG A 319 -19.81 2.71 8.59
N PRO A 320 -20.81 3.30 7.87
CA PRO A 320 -22.06 2.73 7.32
C PRO A 320 -21.84 1.90 6.06
N LEU A 321 -22.89 1.18 5.61
CA LEU A 321 -22.92 0.56 4.28
C LEU A 321 -22.95 1.66 3.21
N ARG A 322 -22.09 1.52 2.20
CA ARG A 322 -22.04 2.39 1.00
C ARG A 322 -21.72 1.51 -0.19
N GLU A 323 -22.54 1.62 -1.20
CA GLU A 323 -22.42 0.90 -2.46
C GLU A 323 -21.75 1.77 -3.53
N ARG A 324 -21.11 1.14 -4.49
CA ARG A 324 -20.63 1.79 -5.72
C ARG A 324 -21.66 1.64 -6.82
N ASP A 325 -21.70 2.61 -7.72
CA ASP A 325 -22.52 2.59 -8.91
C ASP A 325 -22.14 1.42 -9.82
N VAL A 326 -23.16 0.76 -10.39
CA VAL A 326 -22.93 -0.45 -11.21
C VAL A 326 -22.22 -0.13 -12.53
N GLU A 327 -22.47 1.03 -13.14
CA GLU A 327 -21.80 1.42 -14.40
C GLU A 327 -20.33 1.73 -14.15
N GLU A 328 -19.99 2.41 -13.04
CA GLU A 328 -18.61 2.62 -12.61
C GLU A 328 -17.86 1.29 -12.36
N LEU A 329 -18.55 0.29 -11.84
CA LEU A 329 -17.98 -1.06 -11.66
C LEU A 329 -17.76 -1.76 -12.98
N LYS A 330 -18.69 -1.64 -13.95
CA LYS A 330 -18.54 -2.21 -15.30
C LYS A 330 -17.33 -1.62 -16.03
N GLU A 331 -17.17 -0.30 -15.99
CA GLU A 331 -16.00 0.39 -16.58
C GLU A 331 -14.70 -0.01 -15.89
N SER A 332 -14.71 -0.07 -14.54
CA SER A 332 -13.55 -0.52 -13.77
C SER A 332 -13.13 -1.94 -14.15
N ALA A 333 -14.09 -2.87 -14.31
CA ALA A 333 -13.83 -4.24 -14.73
C ALA A 333 -13.12 -4.31 -16.09
N ARG A 334 -13.66 -3.57 -17.09
CA ARG A 334 -13.06 -3.47 -18.42
C ARG A 334 -11.63 -2.95 -18.38
N ALA A 335 -11.42 -1.86 -17.66
CA ALA A 335 -10.11 -1.22 -17.56
C ALA A 335 -9.08 -2.14 -16.88
N MET A 336 -9.44 -2.72 -15.74
CA MET A 336 -8.54 -3.56 -14.95
C MET A 336 -8.14 -4.84 -15.71
N LEU A 337 -9.11 -5.57 -16.28
CA LEU A 337 -8.83 -6.80 -17.05
C LEU A 337 -7.99 -6.50 -18.30
N LYS A 338 -8.33 -5.45 -19.05
CA LYS A 338 -7.57 -5.03 -20.24
C LYS A 338 -6.11 -4.70 -19.94
N ASN A 339 -5.85 -4.05 -18.79
CA ASN A 339 -4.52 -3.57 -18.44
C ASN A 339 -3.68 -4.56 -17.63
N SER A 340 -4.27 -5.64 -17.12
CA SER A 340 -3.57 -6.66 -16.33
C SER A 340 -3.43 -8.01 -17.03
N GLY A 341 -4.42 -8.39 -17.84
CA GLY A 341 -4.48 -9.72 -18.44
C GLY A 341 -4.85 -10.85 -17.48
N HIS A 342 -5.41 -10.53 -16.30
CA HIS A 342 -5.90 -11.55 -15.38
C HIS A 342 -7.09 -12.32 -15.98
N GLU A 343 -7.17 -13.61 -15.62
CA GLU A 343 -8.24 -14.53 -16.06
C GLU A 343 -9.30 -14.75 -14.98
N GLU A 344 -9.25 -13.99 -13.87
CA GLU A 344 -10.24 -14.05 -12.80
C GLU A 344 -10.58 -12.63 -12.31
N ILE A 345 -11.87 -12.41 -12.05
CA ILE A 345 -12.40 -11.22 -11.39
C ILE A 345 -13.19 -11.61 -10.14
N SER A 346 -12.92 -10.92 -9.03
CA SER A 346 -13.61 -11.16 -7.76
C SER A 346 -14.33 -9.92 -7.29
N LEU A 347 -15.56 -10.07 -6.83
CA LEU A 347 -16.32 -8.99 -6.19
C LEU A 347 -15.97 -8.92 -4.70
N SER A 348 -15.48 -7.78 -4.24
CA SER A 348 -15.07 -7.60 -2.84
C SER A 348 -16.10 -6.83 -2.04
N SER A 349 -16.54 -7.43 -0.93
CA SER A 349 -17.39 -6.79 0.07
C SER A 349 -17.40 -7.60 1.37
N LEU A 350 -18.04 -7.08 2.42
CA LEU A 350 -18.33 -7.85 3.64
C LEU A 350 -19.58 -8.72 3.51
N SER A 351 -20.43 -8.50 2.51
CA SER A 351 -21.64 -9.29 2.23
C SER A 351 -22.09 -9.04 0.80
N SER A 352 -21.55 -9.78 -0.15
CA SER A 352 -21.84 -9.59 -1.58
C SER A 352 -23.32 -9.82 -1.92
N SER A 353 -23.99 -10.72 -1.20
CA SER A 353 -25.44 -10.97 -1.37
C SER A 353 -26.32 -9.77 -1.00
N ASP A 354 -25.80 -8.78 -0.29
CA ASP A 354 -26.55 -7.59 0.12
C ASP A 354 -26.34 -6.39 -0.83
N TYR A 355 -25.52 -6.53 -1.89
CA TYR A 355 -25.32 -5.49 -2.90
C TYR A 355 -26.56 -5.38 -3.80
N THR A 356 -27.10 -4.16 -3.95
CA THR A 356 -28.40 -3.90 -4.60
C THR A 356 -28.41 -4.35 -6.08
N HIS A 357 -27.29 -4.18 -6.80
CA HIS A 357 -27.20 -4.49 -8.23
C HIS A 357 -26.37 -5.75 -8.52
N LEU A 358 -26.35 -6.74 -7.61
CA LEU A 358 -25.50 -7.93 -7.75
C LEU A 358 -25.82 -8.71 -9.03
N GLU A 359 -27.11 -9.01 -9.28
CA GLU A 359 -27.56 -9.78 -10.44
C GLU A 359 -27.18 -9.07 -11.76
N GLU A 360 -27.46 -7.78 -11.85
CA GLU A 360 -27.12 -6.98 -13.03
C GLU A 360 -25.61 -6.99 -13.30
N LEU A 361 -24.78 -6.78 -12.28
CA LEU A 361 -23.32 -6.79 -12.41
C LEU A 361 -22.79 -8.16 -12.82
N VAL A 362 -23.28 -9.23 -12.19
CA VAL A 362 -22.85 -10.60 -12.50
C VAL A 362 -23.22 -11.00 -13.94
N ASN A 363 -24.44 -10.70 -14.36
CA ASN A 363 -24.90 -10.99 -15.74
C ASN A 363 -24.02 -10.22 -16.75
N PHE A 364 -23.77 -8.94 -16.51
CA PHE A 364 -22.86 -8.15 -17.34
C PHE A 364 -21.47 -8.79 -17.43
N LEU A 365 -20.86 -9.16 -16.30
CA LEU A 365 -19.51 -9.76 -16.28
C LEU A 365 -19.47 -11.09 -17.04
N ILE A 366 -20.52 -11.91 -16.90
CA ILE A 366 -20.63 -13.18 -17.66
C ILE A 366 -20.70 -12.89 -19.17
N ASP A 367 -21.61 -12.02 -19.57
CA ASP A 367 -21.86 -11.76 -21.00
C ASP A 367 -20.64 -11.11 -21.67
N GLU A 368 -20.02 -10.12 -21.02
CA GLU A 368 -18.89 -9.37 -21.56
C GLU A 368 -17.62 -10.22 -21.67
N PHE A 369 -17.31 -11.03 -20.63
CA PHE A 369 -16.02 -11.70 -20.52
C PHE A 369 -16.02 -13.22 -20.76
N LYS A 370 -17.19 -13.82 -21.02
CA LYS A 370 -17.33 -15.26 -21.33
C LYS A 370 -16.43 -15.71 -22.48
N SER A 371 -16.37 -14.92 -23.55
CA SER A 371 -15.54 -15.24 -24.72
C SER A 371 -14.03 -15.16 -24.43
N ALA A 372 -13.63 -14.37 -23.43
CA ALA A 372 -12.26 -14.24 -22.97
C ALA A 372 -11.85 -15.30 -21.94
N GLY A 373 -12.79 -16.14 -21.48
CA GLY A 373 -12.53 -17.20 -20.51
C GLY A 373 -12.27 -16.69 -19.09
N VAL A 374 -12.73 -15.48 -18.75
CA VAL A 374 -12.54 -14.90 -17.41
C VAL A 374 -13.50 -15.55 -16.40
N ASN A 375 -12.95 -16.02 -15.29
CA ASN A 375 -13.71 -16.60 -14.20
C ASN A 375 -14.23 -15.49 -13.25
N ILE A 376 -15.45 -15.67 -12.71
CA ILE A 376 -16.05 -14.74 -11.76
C ILE A 376 -16.10 -15.40 -10.38
N SER A 377 -15.53 -14.74 -9.38
CA SER A 377 -15.52 -15.19 -7.98
C SER A 377 -16.43 -14.29 -7.12
N LEU A 378 -17.34 -14.91 -6.39
CA LEU A 378 -18.31 -14.24 -5.50
C LEU A 378 -18.02 -14.63 -4.05
N PRO A 379 -17.10 -13.96 -3.37
CA PRO A 379 -16.84 -14.21 -1.96
C PRO A 379 -17.91 -13.59 -1.06
N SER A 380 -17.93 -13.97 0.21
CA SER A 380 -18.79 -13.38 1.24
C SER A 380 -20.28 -13.52 0.98
N LEU A 381 -20.69 -14.65 0.39
CA LEU A 381 -22.09 -15.00 0.22
C LEU A 381 -22.68 -15.52 1.54
N ARG A 382 -23.95 -15.20 1.77
CA ARG A 382 -24.71 -15.69 2.91
C ARG A 382 -25.61 -16.84 2.47
N ILE A 383 -25.70 -17.88 3.30
CA ILE A 383 -26.53 -19.07 3.00
C ILE A 383 -28.01 -18.72 2.82
N ASP A 384 -28.53 -17.79 3.62
CA ASP A 384 -29.94 -17.38 3.56
C ASP A 384 -30.30 -16.46 2.39
N ALA A 385 -29.28 -15.94 1.68
CA ALA A 385 -29.44 -15.13 0.49
C ALA A 385 -28.87 -15.82 -0.77
N PHE A 386 -28.49 -17.10 -0.67
CA PHE A 386 -28.01 -17.87 -1.80
C PHE A 386 -29.21 -18.38 -2.62
N ALA A 387 -29.39 -17.82 -3.80
CA ALA A 387 -30.35 -18.32 -4.78
C ALA A 387 -29.70 -19.47 -5.55
N LEU A 388 -30.45 -20.53 -5.75
CA LEU A 388 -30.05 -21.72 -6.52
C LEU A 388 -30.47 -21.63 -8.01
N ASP A 389 -30.99 -20.49 -8.44
CA ASP A 389 -31.48 -20.26 -9.80
C ASP A 389 -30.36 -19.94 -10.79
#